data_78f6d151256edd7f000c102dc21a81e0
#
_entry.id   78f6d151256edd7f000c102dc21a81e0
#
_cell.length_a   1.000
_cell.length_b   1.000
_cell.length_c   1.000
_cell.angle_alpha   90.00
_cell.angle_beta   90.00
_cell.angle_gamma   90.00
#
_symmetry.space_group_name_H-M   'P 1'
#
loop_
_entity.id
_entity.type
_entity.pdbx_description
1 polymer ?
#
loop_
_entity_poly.entity_id
_entity_poly.type
_entity_poly.pdbx_seq_one_letter_code
_entity_poly.pdbx_strand_id
1 'polypeptide(L)' 'MKEIQIRKNDAGQRLDRFVGKAVPLLPESLLQKYIRLKRIKRNGKGAKRDVRLVEGCLLYTSDA' A
#
# COMPACT_ATOMS: atom_id res chain seq x y z
N MET A 1 8.18 -9.10 4.74
CA MET A 1 6.93 -8.34 4.89
C MET A 1 7.20 -7.04 5.61
N LYS A 2 6.69 -5.95 5.09
CA LYS A 2 6.88 -4.63 5.67
C LYS A 2 5.54 -4.07 6.14
N GLU A 3 5.52 -3.51 7.34
CA GLU A 3 4.33 -2.91 7.91
C GLU A 3 4.50 -1.40 7.97
N ILE A 4 3.52 -0.67 7.49
CA ILE A 4 3.56 0.79 7.46
C ILE A 4 2.28 1.33 8.09
N GLN A 5 2.41 2.17 9.09
CA GLN A 5 1.27 2.83 9.69
C GLN A 5 0.98 4.13 8.95
N ILE A 6 -0.28 4.34 8.60
CA ILE A 6 -0.71 5.55 7.91
C ILE A 6 -0.89 6.66 8.92
N ARG A 7 -0.13 7.73 8.74
CA ARG A 7 -0.20 8.90 9.60
C ARG A 7 -1.09 9.96 8.97
N LYS A 8 -1.38 11.01 9.73
CA LYS A 8 -2.23 12.10 9.28
C LYS A 8 -1.77 12.70 7.95
N ASN A 9 -0.46 12.85 7.77
CA ASN A 9 0.08 13.41 6.54
C ASN A 9 -0.09 12.50 5.33
N ASP A 10 -0.29 11.21 5.56
CA ASP A 10 -0.42 10.21 4.50
C ASP A 10 -1.88 9.86 4.22
N ALA A 11 -2.78 10.29 5.08
CA ALA A 11 -4.21 10.00 4.92
C ALA A 11 -4.76 10.73 3.69
N GLY A 12 -5.73 10.10 3.03
CA GLY A 12 -6.38 10.66 1.86
C GLY A 12 -5.66 10.39 0.55
N GLN A 13 -4.46 9.82 0.59
CA GLN A 13 -3.74 9.44 -0.62
C GLN A 13 -4.23 8.10 -1.14
N ARG A 14 -4.05 7.89 -2.44
CA ARG A 14 -4.36 6.59 -3.04
C ARG A 14 -3.29 5.58 -2.63
N LEU A 15 -3.74 4.34 -2.46
CA LEU A 15 -2.86 3.25 -2.05
C LEU A 15 -1.65 3.10 -2.98
N ASP A 16 -1.89 3.09 -4.28
CA ASP A 16 -0.84 2.91 -5.25
C ASP A 16 0.21 4.02 -5.18
N ARG A 17 -0.21 5.25 -5.00
CA ARG A 17 0.72 6.37 -4.87
C ARG A 17 1.53 6.30 -3.59
N PHE A 18 0.87 5.98 -2.49
CA PHE A 18 1.57 5.90 -1.21
C PHE A 18 2.63 4.82 -1.23
N VAL A 19 2.28 3.64 -1.71
CA VAL A 19 3.23 2.51 -1.75
C VAL A 19 4.38 2.81 -2.71
N GLY A 20 4.11 3.48 -3.83
CA GLY A 20 5.16 3.89 -4.74
C GLY A 20 6.19 4.81 -4.11
N LYS A 21 5.76 5.67 -3.18
CA LYS A 21 6.67 6.53 -2.43
C LYS A 21 7.38 5.78 -1.32
N ALA A 22 6.68 4.89 -0.63
CA ALA A 22 7.22 4.17 0.51
C ALA A 22 8.24 3.12 0.07
N VAL A 23 8.07 2.56 -1.11
CA VAL A 23 8.96 1.52 -1.64
C VAL A 23 9.45 1.97 -3.02
N PRO A 24 10.40 2.91 -3.07
CA PRO A 24 10.83 3.50 -4.34
C PRO A 24 11.52 2.52 -5.28
N LEU A 25 12.03 1.41 -4.73
CA LEU A 25 12.68 0.39 -5.56
C LEU A 25 11.69 -0.53 -6.27
N LEU A 26 10.41 -0.41 -5.96
CA LEU A 26 9.37 -1.24 -6.57
C LEU A 26 8.80 -0.53 -7.81
N PRO A 27 9.04 -1.06 -9.02
CA PRO A 27 8.47 -0.47 -10.23
C PRO A 27 6.95 -0.46 -10.20
N GLU A 28 6.35 0.52 -10.87
CA GLU A 28 4.90 0.65 -10.90
C GLU A 28 4.22 -0.61 -11.46
N SER A 29 4.82 -1.24 -12.45
CA SER A 29 4.26 -2.47 -13.02
C SER A 29 4.19 -3.58 -11.99
N LEU A 30 5.23 -3.75 -11.19
CA LEU A 30 5.23 -4.74 -10.12
C LEU A 30 4.28 -4.34 -8.99
N LEU A 31 4.19 -3.05 -8.70
CA LEU A 31 3.26 -2.54 -7.72
C LEU A 31 1.82 -2.92 -8.07
N GLN A 32 1.42 -2.71 -9.31
CA GLN A 32 0.08 -3.08 -9.78
C GLN A 32 -0.16 -4.58 -9.67
N LYS A 33 0.86 -5.37 -10.02
CA LYS A 33 0.78 -6.82 -9.91
C LYS A 33 0.61 -7.26 -8.45
N TYR A 34 1.35 -6.65 -7.54
CA TYR A 34 1.26 -6.98 -6.12
C TYR A 34 -0.12 -6.63 -5.55
N ILE A 35 -0.68 -5.51 -5.96
CA ILE A 35 -2.03 -5.13 -5.55
C ILE A 35 -3.04 -6.15 -6.07
N ARG A 36 -2.92 -6.54 -7.33
CA ARG A 36 -3.81 -7.53 -7.94
C ARG A 36 -3.74 -8.87 -7.22
N LEU A 37 -2.54 -9.30 -6.84
CA LEU A 37 -2.34 -10.56 -6.14
C LEU A 37 -2.63 -10.49 -4.65
N LYS A 38 -3.12 -9.34 -4.18
CA LYS A 38 -3.44 -9.08 -2.76
C LYS A 38 -2.23 -9.25 -1.85
N ARG A 39 -1.05 -8.98 -2.37
CA ARG A 39 0.18 -8.97 -1.57
C ARG A 39 0.31 -7.70 -0.74
N ILE A 40 -0.44 -6.66 -1.10
CA ILE A 40 -0.52 -5.43 -0.33
C ILE A 40 -1.89 -5.42 0.36
N LYS A 41 -1.87 -5.36 1.67
CA LYS A 41 -3.10 -5.45 2.47
C LYS A 41 -3.27 -4.21 3.34
N ARG A 42 -4.51 -3.86 3.56
CA ARG A 42 -4.89 -2.77 4.45
C ARG A 42 -5.66 -3.38 5.62
N ASN A 43 -5.13 -3.23 6.84
CA ASN A 43 -5.72 -3.81 8.06
C ASN A 43 -5.95 -5.33 7.93
N GLY A 44 -5.03 -6.02 7.26
CA GLY A 44 -5.13 -7.46 7.09
C GLY A 44 -6.03 -7.93 5.96
N LYS A 45 -6.66 -7.01 5.23
CA LYS A 45 -7.54 -7.35 4.10
C LYS A 45 -6.92 -6.87 2.80
N GLY A 46 -7.20 -7.59 1.71
CA GLY A 46 -6.75 -7.16 0.40
C GLY A 46 -7.28 -5.78 0.07
N ALA A 47 -6.47 -4.97 -0.60
CA ALA A 47 -6.83 -3.61 -0.95
C ALA A 47 -6.69 -3.40 -2.45
N LYS A 48 -7.54 -2.53 -3.00
CA LYS A 48 -7.47 -2.15 -4.41
C LYS A 48 -6.55 -0.94 -4.58
N ARG A 49 -6.06 -0.73 -5.80
CA ARG A 49 -5.14 0.36 -6.09
C ARG A 49 -5.73 1.75 -5.84
N ASP A 50 -7.02 1.89 -6.02
CA ASP A 50 -7.73 3.16 -5.90
C ASP A 50 -8.26 3.43 -4.50
N VAL A 51 -7.98 2.55 -3.56
CA VAL A 51 -8.40 2.74 -2.18
C VAL A 51 -7.71 3.95 -1.58
N ARG A 52 -8.49 4.80 -0.91
CA ARG A 52 -7.96 5.94 -0.18
C ARG A 52 -7.51 5.50 1.21
N LEU A 53 -6.34 5.93 1.61
CA LEU A 53 -5.80 5.61 2.91
C LEU A 53 -6.41 6.50 3.98
N VAL A 54 -6.59 5.93 5.16
CA VAL A 54 -7.17 6.64 6.31
C VAL A 54 -6.16 6.64 7.44
N GLU A 55 -6.11 7.74 8.20
CA GLU A 55 -5.24 7.82 9.36
C GLU A 55 -5.50 6.64 10.31
N GLY A 56 -4.42 6.03 10.78
CA GLY A 56 -4.50 4.89 11.68
C GLY A 56 -4.54 3.53 10.99
N CYS A 57 -4.67 3.50 9.67
CA CYS A 57 -4.63 2.23 8.93
C CYS A 57 -3.24 1.62 8.95
N LEU A 58 -3.18 0.29 8.91
CA LEU A 58 -1.92 -0.43 8.76
C LEU A 58 -1.86 -1.04 7.37
N LEU A 59 -0.77 -0.76 6.68
CA LEU A 59 -0.48 -1.36 5.38
C LEU A 59 0.58 -2.43 5.54
N TYR A 60 0.34 -3.58 4.91
CA TYR A 60 1.30 -4.66 4.86
C TYR A 60 1.72 -4.87 3.42
N THR A 61 3.02 -4.86 3.17
CA THR A 61 3.57 -5.16 1.84
C THR A 61 4.40 -6.42 1.93
N SER A 62 4.21 -7.32 0.97
CA SER A 62 4.97 -8.56 0.88
C SER A 62 6.10 -8.36 -0.13
N ASP A 63 7.33 -8.67 0.29
CA ASP A 63 8.51 -8.54 -0.55
C ASP A 63 8.86 -9.83 -1.30
N ALA A 64 8.01 -10.81 -1.20
CA ALA A 64 8.26 -12.11 -1.82
C ALA A 64 8.26 -12.06 -3.35
#